data_50d767b90832a2e43aa3a1b3ef1ad972
#
_entry.id   50d767b90832a2e43aa3a1b3ef1ad972
#
_cell.length_a   1.000
_cell.length_b   1.000
_cell.length_c   1.000
_cell.angle_alpha   90.00
_cell.angle_beta   90.00
_cell.angle_gamma   90.00
#
_symmetry.space_group_name_H-M   'P 1'
#
loop_
_entity.id
_entity.type
_entity.pdbx_description
1 polymer ?
#
loop_
_entity_poly.entity_id
_entity_poly.type
_entity_poly.pdbx_seq_one_letter_code
_entity_poly.pdbx_strand_id
1 'polypeptide(L)'
;MPAEDTVFYVLYDKYMFWSILVAIFTFGWLFTAMLRYRDGVEPDTTDLDHIEVGAFPVDRHNTKLEAMFYILPTILVVWLTILALGSNTAVWNPDTEDSFEININAYQWYFEFDYAEQLTWEDTDTGIDVQWDQGIMQVDASGNADAASIEVKLDNQKTDYEINNGSSLMAITATYDLGRHTYVKVFDAEGALIHTWEHIPRGHTFITPSEPMIVPCDQLVDATMKSKGIEGDERN
;
A
#
# COMPACT_ATOMS: atom_id res chain seq x y z
N MET A 1 -8.17 -4.70 -1.93
CA MET A 1 -8.04 -3.73 -3.03
C MET A 1 -7.39 -2.50 -2.45
N PRO A 2 -6.45 -1.82 -3.15
CA PRO A 2 -5.91 -0.56 -2.66
C PRO A 2 -7.05 0.44 -2.47
N ALA A 3 -6.95 1.30 -1.46
CA ALA A 3 -7.98 2.29 -1.16
C ALA A 3 -8.21 3.22 -2.37
N GLU A 4 -9.46 3.62 -2.60
CA GLU A 4 -9.84 4.48 -3.74
C GLU A 4 -9.13 5.84 -3.73
N ASP A 5 -8.58 6.24 -2.58
CA ASP A 5 -7.88 7.51 -2.36
C ASP A 5 -6.37 7.45 -2.67
N THR A 6 -5.87 6.31 -3.14
CA THR A 6 -4.44 6.21 -3.46
C THR A 6 -4.08 7.09 -4.66
N VAL A 7 -2.86 7.65 -4.62
CA VAL A 7 -2.29 8.47 -5.69
C VAL A 7 -2.44 7.80 -7.07
N PHE A 8 -2.36 6.47 -7.11
CA PHE A 8 -2.55 5.67 -8.31
C PHE A 8 -3.97 5.81 -8.89
N TYR A 9 -5.03 5.67 -8.07
CA TYR A 9 -6.41 5.76 -8.57
C TYR A 9 -6.77 7.18 -9.03
N VAL A 10 -6.33 8.19 -8.28
CA VAL A 10 -6.55 9.59 -8.66
C VAL A 10 -5.87 9.91 -10.01
N LEU A 11 -4.66 9.39 -10.23
CA LEU A 11 -3.96 9.54 -11.49
C LEU A 11 -4.65 8.76 -12.62
N TYR A 12 -5.00 7.50 -12.35
CA TYR A 12 -5.68 6.61 -13.30
C TYR A 12 -6.99 7.21 -13.81
N ASP A 13 -7.84 7.73 -12.94
CA ASP A 13 -9.11 8.34 -13.32
C ASP A 13 -8.92 9.54 -14.26
N LYS A 14 -7.93 10.41 -13.96
CA LYS A 14 -7.60 11.53 -14.84
C LYS A 14 -7.10 11.08 -16.21
N TYR A 15 -6.23 10.07 -16.26
CA TYR A 15 -5.75 9.51 -17.52
C TYR A 15 -6.87 8.83 -18.31
N MET A 16 -7.74 8.07 -17.64
CA MET A 16 -8.89 7.41 -18.29
C MET A 16 -9.86 8.42 -18.89
N PHE A 17 -10.17 9.49 -18.16
CA PHE A 17 -11.02 10.56 -18.67
C PHE A 17 -10.47 11.16 -19.97
N TRP A 18 -9.21 11.58 -19.99
CA TRP A 18 -8.58 12.16 -21.18
C TRP A 18 -8.42 11.15 -22.31
N SER A 19 -8.10 9.90 -22.01
CA SER A 19 -8.01 8.83 -23.01
C SER A 19 -9.33 8.57 -23.71
N ILE A 20 -10.42 8.52 -22.96
CA ILE A 20 -11.77 8.33 -23.51
C ILE A 20 -12.14 9.53 -24.40
N LEU A 21 -11.86 10.76 -23.97
CA LEU A 21 -12.15 11.96 -24.75
C LEU A 21 -11.39 11.94 -26.08
N VAL A 22 -10.09 11.64 -26.06
CA VAL A 22 -9.27 11.52 -27.29
C VAL A 22 -9.76 10.37 -28.15
N ALA A 23 -10.14 9.24 -27.58
CA ALA A 23 -10.67 8.09 -28.31
C ALA A 23 -11.97 8.44 -29.04
N ILE A 24 -12.92 9.09 -28.36
CA ILE A 24 -14.19 9.54 -28.96
C ILE A 24 -13.92 10.47 -30.16
N PHE A 25 -13.03 11.44 -29.98
CA PHE A 25 -12.66 12.38 -31.04
C PHE A 25 -12.02 11.64 -32.22
N THR A 26 -11.03 10.81 -31.98
CA THR A 26 -10.26 10.12 -33.03
C THR A 26 -11.13 9.10 -33.77
N PHE A 27 -11.84 8.24 -33.04
CA PHE A 27 -12.72 7.25 -33.66
C PHE A 27 -13.94 7.89 -34.32
N GLY A 28 -14.50 8.95 -33.73
CA GLY A 28 -15.59 9.70 -34.32
C GLY A 28 -15.21 10.28 -35.67
N TRP A 29 -14.01 10.90 -35.77
CA TRP A 29 -13.46 11.39 -37.01
C TRP A 29 -13.23 10.29 -38.04
N LEU A 30 -12.61 9.18 -37.60
CA LEU A 30 -12.34 8.03 -38.46
C LEU A 30 -13.64 7.43 -39.02
N PHE A 31 -14.64 7.18 -38.17
CA PHE A 31 -15.95 6.67 -38.63
C PHE A 31 -16.67 7.60 -39.54
N THR A 32 -16.62 8.92 -39.29
CA THR A 32 -17.20 9.94 -40.18
C THR A 32 -16.52 9.88 -41.52
N ALA A 33 -15.19 9.80 -41.58
CA ALA A 33 -14.45 9.68 -42.82
C ALA A 33 -14.81 8.39 -43.59
N MET A 34 -14.87 7.23 -42.89
CA MET A 34 -15.25 5.97 -43.50
C MET A 34 -16.66 5.99 -44.08
N LEU A 35 -17.62 6.60 -43.40
CA LEU A 35 -19.01 6.69 -43.87
C LEU A 35 -19.14 7.68 -45.03
N ARG A 36 -18.42 8.79 -45.00
CA ARG A 36 -18.50 9.84 -46.02
C ARG A 36 -17.79 9.44 -47.33
N TYR A 37 -16.69 8.72 -47.24
CA TYR A 37 -15.85 8.38 -48.40
C TYR A 37 -15.92 6.90 -48.77
N ARG A 38 -17.00 6.18 -48.39
CA ARG A 38 -17.22 4.79 -48.79
C ARG A 38 -17.55 4.68 -50.29
N ASP A 39 -17.20 3.54 -50.90
CA ASP A 39 -17.58 3.21 -52.27
C ASP A 39 -19.09 3.31 -52.49
N GLY A 40 -19.49 3.91 -53.63
CA GLY A 40 -20.88 4.12 -54.02
C GLY A 40 -21.57 5.36 -53.44
N VAL A 41 -20.85 6.19 -52.70
CA VAL A 41 -21.28 7.55 -52.33
C VAL A 41 -20.69 8.54 -53.32
N GLU A 42 -21.53 9.29 -54.03
CA GLU A 42 -21.04 10.34 -54.91
C GLU A 42 -20.29 11.37 -54.05
N PRO A 43 -19.03 11.73 -54.41
CA PRO A 43 -18.29 12.77 -53.74
C PRO A 43 -18.99 14.12 -53.89
N ASP A 44 -18.98 14.92 -52.82
CA ASP A 44 -19.44 16.30 -52.87
C ASP A 44 -18.47 17.12 -53.71
N THR A 45 -18.92 17.48 -54.91
CA THR A 45 -18.12 18.20 -55.88
C THR A 45 -18.47 19.69 -55.96
N THR A 46 -19.26 20.21 -55.02
CA THR A 46 -19.80 21.57 -55.04
C THR A 46 -18.75 22.68 -54.98
N ASP A 47 -17.49 22.37 -54.64
CA ASP A 47 -16.44 23.39 -54.49
C ASP A 47 -15.11 23.00 -55.20
N LEU A 48 -15.20 22.15 -56.22
CA LEU A 48 -14.03 21.57 -56.89
C LEU A 48 -13.74 22.20 -58.29
N ASP A 49 -14.35 23.30 -58.64
CA ASP A 49 -14.16 23.96 -59.94
C ASP A 49 -12.69 24.37 -60.21
N HIS A 50 -11.86 24.37 -59.21
CA HIS A 50 -10.43 24.67 -59.29
C HIS A 50 -9.52 23.42 -59.32
N ILE A 51 -10.08 22.19 -59.28
CA ILE A 51 -9.31 20.96 -59.28
C ILE A 51 -9.44 20.28 -60.66
N GLU A 52 -8.36 20.26 -61.43
CA GLU A 52 -8.26 19.51 -62.67
C GLU A 52 -7.88 18.06 -62.39
N VAL A 53 -8.58 17.14 -63.09
CA VAL A 53 -8.28 15.70 -62.95
C VAL A 53 -6.87 15.42 -63.48
N GLY A 54 -6.02 14.85 -62.60
CA GLY A 54 -4.62 14.57 -62.90
C GLY A 54 -3.63 15.65 -62.52
N ALA A 55 -4.10 16.83 -62.09
CA ALA A 55 -3.25 17.87 -61.51
C ALA A 55 -3.16 17.72 -59.99
N PHE A 56 -2.01 18.06 -59.43
CA PHE A 56 -1.86 18.14 -57.98
C PHE A 56 -2.65 19.35 -57.46
N PRO A 57 -3.41 19.23 -56.37
CA PRO A 57 -4.12 20.35 -55.77
C PRO A 57 -3.18 21.50 -55.43
N VAL A 58 -3.59 22.73 -55.72
CA VAL A 58 -2.79 23.96 -55.48
C VAL A 58 -2.65 24.18 -53.98
N ASP A 59 -3.71 23.93 -53.22
CA ASP A 59 -3.72 24.05 -51.77
C ASP A 59 -3.30 22.74 -51.13
N ARG A 60 -2.00 22.54 -50.94
CA ARG A 60 -1.43 21.35 -50.31
C ARG A 60 -1.30 21.46 -48.79
N HIS A 61 -1.44 22.65 -48.25
CA HIS A 61 -1.17 22.96 -46.86
C HIS A 61 -2.27 23.80 -46.24
N ASN A 62 -2.82 23.35 -45.15
CA ASN A 62 -3.65 24.14 -44.29
C ASN A 62 -2.93 24.39 -42.97
N THR A 63 -2.13 25.47 -42.93
CA THR A 63 -1.28 25.82 -41.77
C THR A 63 -2.06 25.90 -40.46
N LYS A 64 -3.34 26.32 -40.48
CA LYS A 64 -4.17 26.40 -39.28
C LYS A 64 -4.54 25.02 -38.77
N LEU A 65 -4.91 24.11 -39.66
CA LEU A 65 -5.25 22.74 -39.32
C LEU A 65 -4.02 21.99 -38.84
N GLU A 66 -2.89 22.14 -39.52
CA GLU A 66 -1.60 21.55 -39.15
C GLU A 66 -1.16 22.04 -37.77
N ALA A 67 -1.20 23.34 -37.52
CA ALA A 67 -0.86 23.91 -36.22
C ALA A 67 -1.76 23.36 -35.10
N MET A 68 -3.07 23.21 -35.34
CA MET A 68 -3.99 22.65 -34.35
C MET A 68 -3.66 21.18 -33.99
N PHE A 69 -3.29 20.35 -34.98
CA PHE A 69 -2.91 18.98 -34.76
C PHE A 69 -1.59 18.81 -34.00
N TYR A 70 -0.69 19.80 -34.06
CA TYR A 70 0.54 19.77 -33.24
C TYR A 70 0.33 20.38 -31.86
N ILE A 71 -0.30 21.53 -31.77
CA ILE A 71 -0.41 22.29 -30.52
C ILE A 71 -1.33 21.58 -29.51
N LEU A 72 -2.49 21.10 -29.95
CA LEU A 72 -3.48 20.53 -29.03
C LEU A 72 -3.02 19.24 -28.38
N PRO A 73 -2.47 18.24 -29.10
CA PRO A 73 -1.88 17.06 -28.46
C PRO A 73 -0.67 17.41 -27.59
N THR A 74 0.16 18.35 -27.99
CA THR A 74 1.32 18.78 -27.20
C THR A 74 0.90 19.35 -25.85
N ILE A 75 -0.11 20.24 -25.82
CA ILE A 75 -0.66 20.78 -24.56
C ILE A 75 -1.18 19.63 -23.68
N LEU A 76 -1.90 18.67 -24.26
CA LEU A 76 -2.42 17.52 -23.51
C LEU A 76 -1.28 16.67 -22.92
N VAL A 77 -0.25 16.37 -23.71
CA VAL A 77 0.91 15.59 -23.24
C VAL A 77 1.65 16.33 -22.11
N VAL A 78 1.89 17.62 -22.27
CA VAL A 78 2.53 18.44 -21.21
C VAL A 78 1.70 18.43 -19.94
N TRP A 79 0.39 18.60 -20.05
CA TRP A 79 -0.52 18.52 -18.90
C TRP A 79 -0.46 17.18 -18.20
N LEU A 80 -0.54 16.06 -18.93
CA LEU A 80 -0.46 14.71 -18.38
C LEU A 80 0.92 14.44 -17.77
N THR A 81 2.01 14.97 -18.35
CA THR A 81 3.35 14.87 -17.79
C THR A 81 3.46 15.57 -16.44
N ILE A 82 2.91 16.77 -16.31
CA ILE A 82 2.90 17.51 -15.03
C ILE A 82 2.15 16.71 -13.96
N LEU A 83 1.01 16.13 -14.30
CA LEU A 83 0.25 15.27 -13.38
C LEU A 83 1.05 14.02 -12.96
N ALA A 84 1.74 13.39 -13.91
CA ALA A 84 2.58 12.23 -13.65
C ALA A 84 3.77 12.56 -12.74
N LEU A 85 4.43 13.69 -12.96
CA LEU A 85 5.55 14.15 -12.11
C LEU A 85 5.09 14.40 -10.67
N GLY A 86 3.94 15.05 -10.46
CA GLY A 86 3.38 15.26 -9.13
C GLY A 86 3.09 13.94 -8.39
N SER A 87 2.52 12.97 -9.09
CA SER A 87 2.25 11.64 -8.52
C SER A 87 3.53 10.85 -8.24
N ASN A 88 4.52 10.97 -9.12
CA ASN A 88 5.83 10.33 -8.94
C ASN A 88 6.54 10.88 -7.70
N THR A 89 6.49 12.19 -7.47
CA THR A 89 7.08 12.81 -6.28
C THR A 89 6.43 12.30 -5.00
N ALA A 90 5.10 12.13 -4.98
CA ALA A 90 4.38 11.60 -3.82
C ALA A 90 4.74 10.14 -3.49
N VAL A 91 5.12 9.35 -4.51
CA VAL A 91 5.54 7.96 -4.29
C VAL A 91 7.00 7.85 -3.83
N TRP A 92 7.91 8.67 -4.43
CA TRP A 92 9.34 8.58 -4.16
C TRP A 92 9.80 9.42 -2.96
N ASN A 93 9.03 10.42 -2.56
CA ASN A 93 9.27 11.21 -1.35
C ASN A 93 7.99 11.23 -0.50
N PRO A 94 7.60 10.11 0.09
CA PRO A 94 6.51 10.11 1.07
C PRO A 94 6.91 10.98 2.27
N ASP A 95 5.93 11.58 2.89
CA ASP A 95 6.14 12.25 4.17
C ASP A 95 6.37 11.18 5.24
N THR A 96 7.57 11.13 5.77
CA THR A 96 7.99 10.11 6.75
C THR A 96 8.12 10.66 8.17
N GLU A 97 7.68 11.90 8.43
CA GLU A 97 7.83 12.51 9.75
C GLU A 97 7.15 11.71 10.87
N ASP A 98 6.03 11.03 10.56
CA ASP A 98 5.26 10.20 11.50
C ASP A 98 5.28 8.70 11.09
N SER A 99 6.29 8.25 10.35
CA SER A 99 6.38 6.85 9.93
C SER A 99 6.99 5.97 11.00
N PHE A 100 6.56 4.71 11.04
CA PHE A 100 7.17 3.68 11.88
C PHE A 100 8.44 3.15 11.20
N GLU A 101 9.59 3.28 11.86
CA GLU A 101 10.89 2.92 11.30
C GLU A 101 11.28 1.47 11.60
N ILE A 102 11.59 0.72 10.53
CA ILE A 102 12.16 -0.62 10.62
C ILE A 102 13.42 -0.71 9.76
N ASN A 103 14.51 -1.25 10.33
CA ASN A 103 15.70 -1.61 9.59
C ASN A 103 15.67 -3.09 9.22
N ILE A 104 15.79 -3.38 7.94
CA ILE A 104 15.80 -4.75 7.40
C ILE A 104 17.22 -5.08 6.94
N ASN A 105 17.88 -6.00 7.62
CA ASN A 105 19.18 -6.52 7.23
C ASN A 105 18.99 -7.84 6.48
N ALA A 106 19.34 -7.87 5.20
CA ALA A 106 19.23 -9.06 4.37
C ALA A 106 20.56 -9.81 4.37
N TYR A 107 20.57 -11.01 4.91
CA TYR A 107 21.68 -11.96 4.87
C TYR A 107 21.42 -13.06 3.82
N GLN A 108 22.40 -13.87 3.51
CA GLN A 108 22.29 -14.86 2.41
C GLN A 108 21.13 -15.85 2.58
N TRP A 109 20.74 -16.16 3.83
CA TRP A 109 19.74 -17.19 4.12
C TRP A 109 18.61 -16.76 5.07
N TYR A 110 18.67 -15.53 5.59
CA TYR A 110 17.68 -15.00 6.54
C TYR A 110 17.60 -13.47 6.46
N PHE A 111 16.53 -12.94 7.02
CA PHE A 111 16.35 -11.51 7.25
C PHE A 111 16.33 -11.24 8.74
N GLU A 112 16.90 -10.12 9.11
CA GLU A 112 16.88 -9.58 10.45
C GLU A 112 16.11 -8.26 10.41
N PHE A 113 15.11 -8.11 11.30
CA PHE A 113 14.24 -6.95 11.40
C PHE A 113 14.52 -6.23 12.71
N ASP A 114 15.15 -5.05 12.64
CA ASP A 114 15.45 -4.23 13.80
C ASP A 114 14.41 -3.12 13.95
N TYR A 115 13.72 -3.10 15.07
CA TYR A 115 12.69 -2.13 15.40
C TYR A 115 13.33 -0.87 15.99
N ALA A 116 13.28 0.25 15.25
CA ALA A 116 13.78 1.54 15.72
C ALA A 116 12.89 2.16 16.80
N GLU A 117 11.60 1.81 16.79
CA GLU A 117 10.58 2.27 17.73
C GLU A 117 9.90 1.09 18.42
N GLN A 118 9.25 1.37 19.55
CA GLN A 118 8.41 0.37 20.19
C GLN A 118 7.07 0.25 19.47
N LEU A 119 6.54 -0.95 19.39
CA LEU A 119 5.21 -1.24 18.88
C LEU A 119 4.38 -1.95 19.95
N THR A 120 3.23 -1.40 20.27
CA THR A 120 2.26 -2.05 21.16
C THR A 120 0.90 -2.01 20.49
N TRP A 121 0.24 -3.14 20.42
CA TRP A 121 -1.10 -3.23 19.87
C TRP A 121 -1.95 -4.25 20.63
N GLU A 122 -3.24 -4.09 20.55
CA GLU A 122 -4.24 -4.90 21.22
C GLU A 122 -5.49 -5.01 20.34
N ASP A 123 -6.08 -6.18 20.31
CA ASP A 123 -7.37 -6.37 19.64
C ASP A 123 -8.46 -5.60 20.38
N THR A 124 -9.25 -4.83 19.67
CA THR A 124 -10.35 -4.04 20.21
C THR A 124 -11.66 -4.83 20.20
N ASP A 125 -12.60 -4.43 21.06
CA ASP A 125 -13.98 -4.96 21.11
C ASP A 125 -14.11 -6.47 21.45
N THR A 126 -13.08 -7.06 22.04
CA THR A 126 -13.10 -8.46 22.46
C THR A 126 -13.65 -8.67 23.87
N GLY A 127 -13.79 -7.61 24.64
CA GLY A 127 -14.15 -7.68 26.07
C GLY A 127 -13.03 -8.19 26.98
N ILE A 128 -11.79 -8.19 26.45
CA ILE A 128 -10.58 -8.58 27.18
C ILE A 128 -9.68 -7.35 27.23
N ASP A 129 -9.07 -7.11 28.39
CA ASP A 129 -8.18 -5.97 28.64
C ASP A 129 -6.86 -6.47 29.22
N VAL A 130 -5.74 -5.99 28.67
CA VAL A 130 -4.40 -6.34 29.13
C VAL A 130 -3.67 -5.11 29.59
N GLN A 131 -3.34 -5.04 30.86
CA GLN A 131 -2.66 -3.93 31.49
C GLN A 131 -1.29 -4.34 32.01
N TRP A 132 -0.31 -3.47 31.81
CA TRP A 132 1.01 -3.62 32.39
C TRP A 132 1.27 -2.47 33.38
N ASP A 133 1.45 -2.81 34.64
CA ASP A 133 1.81 -1.85 35.68
C ASP A 133 2.90 -2.40 36.59
N GLN A 134 4.01 -1.65 36.70
CA GLN A 134 5.11 -1.91 37.65
C GLN A 134 5.61 -3.36 37.70
N GLY A 135 5.72 -4.03 36.56
CA GLY A 135 6.19 -5.42 36.46
C GLY A 135 5.11 -6.46 36.72
N ILE A 136 3.86 -6.05 36.76
CA ILE A 136 2.69 -6.94 36.83
C ILE A 136 1.86 -6.78 35.57
N MET A 137 1.70 -7.88 34.86
CA MET A 137 0.75 -7.97 33.76
C MET A 137 -0.59 -8.44 34.30
N GLN A 138 -1.63 -7.66 34.06
CA GLN A 138 -3.00 -8.01 34.43
C GLN A 138 -3.79 -8.29 33.15
N VAL A 139 -4.40 -9.45 33.09
CA VAL A 139 -5.30 -9.83 32.01
C VAL A 139 -6.70 -9.97 32.59
N ASP A 140 -7.60 -9.10 32.16
CA ASP A 140 -9.02 -9.16 32.56
C ASP A 140 -9.85 -9.68 31.39
N ALA A 141 -10.32 -10.90 31.51
CA ALA A 141 -11.20 -11.54 30.53
C ALA A 141 -12.66 -11.59 30.99
N SER A 142 -13.05 -10.78 31.99
CA SER A 142 -14.41 -10.80 32.53
C SER A 142 -15.50 -10.38 31.52
N GLY A 143 -15.11 -9.61 30.52
CA GLY A 143 -16.01 -9.17 29.45
C GLY A 143 -16.26 -10.20 28.35
N ASN A 144 -15.52 -11.34 28.35
CA ASN A 144 -15.65 -12.36 27.34
C ASN A 144 -15.91 -13.74 27.96
N ALA A 145 -17.12 -14.26 27.75
CA ALA A 145 -17.54 -15.54 28.34
C ALA A 145 -16.93 -16.77 27.64
N ASP A 146 -16.39 -16.60 26.44
CA ASP A 146 -15.83 -17.68 25.63
C ASP A 146 -14.32 -17.87 25.92
N ALA A 147 -13.70 -16.97 26.69
CA ALA A 147 -12.29 -17.06 27.04
C ALA A 147 -12.03 -18.26 27.94
N ALA A 148 -11.20 -19.19 27.50
CA ALA A 148 -10.90 -20.43 28.18
C ALA A 148 -9.43 -20.59 28.57
N SER A 149 -8.49 -20.12 27.78
CA SER A 149 -7.06 -20.21 28.07
C SER A 149 -6.29 -18.98 27.61
N ILE A 150 -5.17 -18.72 28.27
CA ILE A 150 -4.27 -17.59 27.99
C ILE A 150 -2.86 -18.13 27.75
N GLU A 151 -2.28 -17.84 26.61
CA GLU A 151 -0.85 -18.04 26.34
C GLU A 151 -0.12 -16.72 26.57
N VAL A 152 0.89 -16.72 27.41
CA VAL A 152 1.73 -15.56 27.66
C VAL A 152 3.17 -15.87 27.28
N LYS A 153 3.76 -15.05 26.42
CA LYS A 153 5.20 -15.07 26.15
C LYS A 153 5.86 -13.92 26.90
N LEU A 154 6.71 -14.27 27.85
CA LEU A 154 7.60 -13.33 28.54
C LEU A 154 9.03 -13.84 28.37
N ASP A 155 9.93 -12.99 27.88
CA ASP A 155 11.35 -13.29 27.77
C ASP A 155 11.69 -14.65 27.15
N ASN A 156 11.12 -14.96 25.97
CA ASN A 156 11.26 -16.25 25.27
C ASN A 156 10.66 -17.47 26.00
N GLN A 157 10.04 -17.30 27.15
CA GLN A 157 9.29 -18.34 27.82
C GLN A 157 7.81 -18.21 27.53
N LYS A 158 7.23 -19.27 27.00
CA LYS A 158 5.79 -19.40 26.84
C LYS A 158 5.21 -20.10 28.06
N THR A 159 4.14 -19.56 28.58
CA THR A 159 3.41 -20.13 29.71
C THR A 159 1.93 -20.10 29.41
N ASP A 160 1.26 -21.21 29.54
CA ASP A 160 -0.17 -21.36 29.33
C ASP A 160 -0.89 -21.34 30.68
N TYR A 161 -1.99 -20.61 30.74
CA TYR A 161 -2.85 -20.52 31.92
C TYR A 161 -4.27 -20.89 31.53
N GLU A 162 -4.93 -21.68 32.33
CA GLU A 162 -6.36 -21.95 32.17
C GLU A 162 -7.18 -20.91 32.92
N ILE A 163 -8.19 -20.37 32.29
CA ILE A 163 -9.17 -19.50 32.93
C ILE A 163 -10.18 -20.39 33.63
N ASN A 164 -10.04 -20.51 34.96
CA ASN A 164 -10.99 -21.24 35.76
C ASN A 164 -12.30 -20.43 35.92
N ASN A 165 -13.44 -21.10 35.77
CA ASN A 165 -14.78 -20.54 35.96
C ASN A 165 -14.90 -19.78 37.29
N GLY A 166 -14.74 -18.49 37.30
CA GLY A 166 -14.89 -17.58 38.44
C GLY A 166 -13.74 -16.61 38.71
N SER A 167 -12.60 -16.72 38.02
CA SER A 167 -11.49 -15.78 38.13
C SER A 167 -11.06 -15.34 36.72
N SER A 168 -11.74 -14.38 36.19
CA SER A 168 -11.47 -13.76 34.91
C SER A 168 -10.32 -12.74 34.93
N LEU A 169 -9.83 -12.40 36.12
CA LEU A 169 -8.69 -11.53 36.34
C LEU A 169 -7.46 -12.36 36.69
N MET A 170 -6.44 -12.31 35.86
CA MET A 170 -5.18 -12.97 36.09
C MET A 170 -4.07 -11.94 36.24
N ALA A 171 -3.31 -12.01 37.35
CA ALA A 171 -2.13 -11.18 37.56
C ALA A 171 -0.87 -12.05 37.40
N ILE A 172 -0.06 -11.72 36.41
CA ILE A 172 1.20 -12.41 36.12
C ILE A 172 2.35 -11.52 36.52
N THR A 173 3.12 -11.95 37.51
CA THR A 173 4.30 -11.20 37.94
C THR A 173 5.44 -11.48 36.98
N ALA A 174 5.89 -10.48 36.24
CA ALA A 174 7.10 -10.56 35.44
C ALA A 174 8.25 -9.88 36.17
N THR A 175 9.38 -10.55 36.21
CA THR A 175 10.61 -10.02 36.83
C THR A 175 11.29 -8.97 35.93
N TYR A 176 10.72 -8.71 34.75
CA TYR A 176 11.33 -7.89 33.70
C TYR A 176 10.49 -6.65 33.41
N ASP A 177 11.18 -5.58 33.15
CA ASP A 177 10.62 -4.47 32.42
C ASP A 177 10.22 -4.92 30.99
N LEU A 178 9.26 -4.26 30.31
CA LEU A 178 8.88 -4.56 28.92
C LEU A 178 10.03 -4.33 27.92
N GLY A 179 11.24 -4.70 28.26
CA GLY A 179 12.44 -4.58 27.45
C GLY A 179 12.63 -5.73 26.44
N ARG A 180 11.66 -6.65 26.34
CA ARG A 180 11.69 -7.78 25.40
C ARG A 180 10.33 -7.99 24.78
N HIS A 181 10.32 -8.66 23.63
CA HIS A 181 9.08 -9.04 22.95
C HIS A 181 8.18 -9.86 23.85
N THR A 182 7.00 -9.32 24.10
CA THR A 182 6.02 -9.88 25.03
C THR A 182 4.67 -9.96 24.34
N TYR A 183 3.94 -11.04 24.49
CA TYR A 183 2.57 -11.12 24.03
C TYR A 183 1.67 -11.89 24.99
N VAL A 184 0.38 -11.57 24.89
CA VAL A 184 -0.73 -12.30 25.51
C VAL A 184 -1.68 -12.70 24.40
N LYS A 185 -2.00 -13.98 24.31
CA LYS A 185 -3.00 -14.53 23.40
C LYS A 185 -4.05 -15.27 24.20
N VAL A 186 -5.31 -14.96 23.97
CA VAL A 186 -6.44 -15.60 24.63
C VAL A 186 -7.19 -16.46 23.63
N PHE A 187 -7.51 -17.68 24.04
CA PHE A 187 -8.16 -18.68 23.21
C PHE A 187 -9.49 -19.13 23.84
N ASP A 188 -10.42 -19.53 23.00
CA ASP A 188 -11.65 -20.19 23.43
C ASP A 188 -11.44 -21.67 23.82
N ALA A 189 -12.52 -22.36 24.18
CA ALA A 189 -12.47 -23.77 24.55
C ALA A 189 -12.14 -24.72 23.40
N GLU A 190 -12.37 -24.27 22.15
CA GLU A 190 -12.05 -24.98 20.92
C GLU A 190 -10.61 -24.70 20.43
N GLY A 191 -9.89 -23.78 21.09
CA GLY A 191 -8.52 -23.37 20.75
C GLY A 191 -8.45 -22.31 19.64
N ALA A 192 -9.56 -21.61 19.34
CA ALA A 192 -9.53 -20.50 18.43
C ALA A 192 -9.04 -19.22 19.15
N LEU A 193 -8.21 -18.43 18.47
CA LEU A 193 -7.68 -17.18 18.99
C LEU A 193 -8.78 -16.10 18.99
N ILE A 194 -9.06 -15.50 20.13
CA ILE A 194 -10.10 -14.49 20.32
C ILE A 194 -9.57 -13.11 20.71
N HIS A 195 -8.34 -13.04 21.24
CA HIS A 195 -7.72 -11.76 21.59
C HIS A 195 -6.20 -11.88 21.57
N THR A 196 -5.54 -10.81 21.11
CA THR A 196 -4.10 -10.66 21.14
C THR A 196 -3.73 -9.28 21.67
N TRP A 197 -2.80 -9.29 22.62
CA TRP A 197 -2.04 -8.11 23.03
C TRP A 197 -0.57 -8.38 22.77
N GLU A 198 0.16 -7.45 22.18
CA GLU A 198 1.56 -7.65 21.84
C GLU A 198 2.36 -6.38 22.04
N HIS A 199 3.56 -6.53 22.58
CA HIS A 199 4.52 -5.46 22.78
C HIS A 199 5.90 -5.84 22.27
N ILE A 200 6.39 -5.04 21.33
CA ILE A 200 7.73 -5.14 20.77
C ILE A 200 8.52 -3.92 21.25
N PRO A 201 9.55 -4.08 22.07
CA PRO A 201 10.32 -2.96 22.57
C PRO A 201 11.23 -2.38 21.48
N ARG A 202 11.58 -1.13 21.63
CA ARG A 202 12.60 -0.48 20.80
C ARG A 202 13.92 -1.25 20.83
N GLY A 203 14.55 -1.42 19.68
CA GLY A 203 15.81 -2.13 19.53
C GLY A 203 15.68 -3.65 19.58
N HIS A 204 14.44 -4.16 19.56
CA HIS A 204 14.22 -5.60 19.42
C HIS A 204 14.51 -6.06 18.01
N THR A 205 15.09 -7.25 17.88
CA THR A 205 15.44 -7.84 16.59
C THR A 205 14.71 -9.17 16.40
N PHE A 206 13.94 -9.28 15.33
CA PHE A 206 13.37 -10.55 14.85
C PHE A 206 14.24 -11.15 13.75
N ILE A 207 14.30 -12.47 13.71
CA ILE A 207 15.09 -13.23 12.74
C ILE A 207 14.21 -14.26 12.04
N THR A 208 14.12 -14.18 10.71
CA THR A 208 13.44 -15.20 9.91
C THR A 208 14.28 -16.49 9.80
N PRO A 209 13.67 -17.68 9.60
CA PRO A 209 12.24 -17.92 9.42
C PRO A 209 11.47 -18.14 10.74
N SER A 210 12.09 -18.01 11.90
CA SER A 210 11.48 -18.33 13.18
C SER A 210 10.42 -17.34 13.65
N GLU A 211 10.57 -16.07 13.25
CA GLU A 211 9.66 -15.00 13.66
C GLU A 211 9.25 -14.13 12.46
N PRO A 212 7.95 -13.86 12.26
CA PRO A 212 7.48 -12.97 11.21
C PRO A 212 7.76 -11.51 11.59
N MET A 213 7.91 -10.65 10.58
CA MET A 213 7.92 -9.20 10.77
C MET A 213 6.50 -8.74 11.13
N ILE A 214 6.38 -7.93 12.17
CA ILE A 214 5.12 -7.33 12.63
C ILE A 214 5.19 -5.84 12.36
N VAL A 215 4.15 -5.27 11.76
CA VAL A 215 4.07 -3.84 11.42
C VAL A 215 2.71 -3.27 11.81
N PRO A 216 2.62 -1.99 12.15
CA PRO A 216 1.33 -1.34 12.42
C PRO A 216 0.45 -1.29 11.17
N CYS A 217 -0.87 -1.41 11.34
CA CYS A 217 -1.81 -1.49 10.22
C CYS A 217 -2.14 -0.13 9.60
N ASP A 218 -2.29 0.92 10.39
CA ASP A 218 -2.79 2.23 9.94
C ASP A 218 -1.72 3.34 9.97
N GLN A 219 -0.46 2.96 9.96
CA GLN A 219 0.67 3.87 9.98
C GLN A 219 1.59 3.62 8.78
N LEU A 220 2.19 4.67 8.26
CA LEU A 220 3.23 4.55 7.24
C LEU A 220 4.46 3.86 7.85
N VAL A 221 4.99 2.85 7.16
CA VAL A 221 6.20 2.14 7.58
C VAL A 221 7.36 2.56 6.69
N ASP A 222 8.39 3.14 7.28
CA ASP A 222 9.66 3.41 6.61
C ASP A 222 10.62 2.25 6.85
N ALA A 223 10.79 1.42 5.81
CA ALA A 223 11.61 0.24 5.86
C ALA A 223 12.94 0.45 5.12
N THR A 224 14.01 0.64 5.87
CA THR A 224 15.37 0.72 5.31
C THR A 224 15.97 -0.67 5.16
N MET A 225 16.14 -1.12 3.91
CA MET A 225 16.75 -2.43 3.63
C MET A 225 18.24 -2.32 3.30
N LYS A 226 19.05 -3.13 3.98
CA LYS A 226 20.50 -3.24 3.73
C LYS A 226 20.89 -4.69 3.44
N SER A 227 21.66 -4.91 2.37
CA SER A 227 22.26 -6.22 2.10
C SER A 227 23.54 -6.35 2.91
N LYS A 228 23.65 -7.37 3.75
CA LYS A 228 24.83 -7.68 4.57
C LYS A 228 25.71 -8.80 3.98
N GLY A 229 25.23 -9.45 2.93
CA GLY A 229 25.95 -10.58 2.33
C GLY A 229 26.09 -11.77 3.29
N ILE A 230 27.26 -12.43 3.24
CA ILE A 230 27.62 -13.50 4.18
C ILE A 230 28.21 -12.84 5.42
N GLU A 231 27.77 -13.26 6.60
CA GLU A 231 28.32 -12.79 7.86
C GLU A 231 29.84 -13.08 7.89
N GLY A 232 30.64 -12.02 8.03
CA GLY A 232 32.11 -12.09 8.01
C GLY A 232 32.77 -11.85 6.65
N ASP A 233 32.04 -11.59 5.58
CA ASP A 233 32.61 -11.15 4.30
C ASP A 233 32.74 -9.61 4.26
N GLU A 234 33.97 -9.11 4.45
CA GLU A 234 34.28 -7.66 4.43
C GLU A 234 34.19 -7.03 3.01
N ARG A 235 33.73 -7.77 1.99
CA ARG A 235 33.62 -7.33 0.60
C ARG A 235 32.28 -6.71 0.25
N ASN A 236 31.81 -5.78 1.03
CA ASN A 236 30.65 -4.94 0.70
C ASN A 236 31.06 -3.53 0.32
#